data_20edec663c64a9a367a1af885e5bccad
#
_entry.id   20edec663c64a9a367a1af885e5bccad
#
_cell.length_a   1.000
_cell.length_b   1.000
_cell.length_c   1.000
_cell.angle_alpha   90.00
_cell.angle_beta   90.00
_cell.angle_gamma   90.00
#
_symmetry.space_group_name_H-M   'P 1'
#
loop_
_entity.id
_entity.type
_entity.pdbx_description
1 polymer ?
#
loop_
_entity_poly.entity_id
_entity_poly.type
_entity_poly.pdbx_seq_one_letter_code
_entity_poly.pdbx_strand_id
1 'polypeptide(L)'
;MFDLEQKNVEELIKNFTRQNNLPEISIQWNWIPFSGHWGISTSLFSLAAAEARQKQLKLNVPVRANELAIELAEFIGSPSGFEKVEPVNGYLNLYFSQAEYARRVLDEVLEKKANFGRPDRKNEKIMVEFSQPNTHKAFHV
;
A
#
# COMPACT_ATOMS: atom_id res chain seq x y z
N MET A 1 -8.46 6.60 3.09
CA MET A 1 -9.49 5.70 3.68
C MET A 1 -8.90 4.63 4.59
N PHE A 2 -7.74 4.09 4.28
CA PHE A 2 -7.01 3.10 5.12
C PHE A 2 -5.70 3.64 5.70
N ASP A 3 -5.62 4.95 5.92
CA ASP A 3 -4.40 5.62 6.37
C ASP A 3 -4.01 5.23 7.80
N LEU A 4 -5.00 4.93 8.64
CA LEU A 4 -4.75 4.47 10.00
C LEU A 4 -4.20 3.04 10.02
N GLU A 5 -4.80 2.16 9.24
CA GLU A 5 -4.36 0.77 9.09
C GLU A 5 -2.95 0.68 8.51
N GLN A 6 -2.65 1.51 7.50
CA GLN A 6 -1.31 1.62 6.94
C GLN A 6 -0.29 2.07 8.00
N LYS A 7 -0.61 3.11 8.78
CA LYS A 7 0.25 3.56 9.89
C LYS A 7 0.45 2.49 10.95
N ASN A 8 -0.59 1.73 11.28
CA ASN A 8 -0.48 0.63 12.22
C ASN A 8 0.48 -0.45 11.71
N VAL A 9 0.42 -0.79 10.43
CA VAL A 9 1.37 -1.74 9.81
C VAL A 9 2.79 -1.16 9.81
N GLU A 10 2.98 0.13 9.55
CA GLU A 10 4.30 0.78 9.65
C GLU A 10 4.91 0.65 11.04
N GLU A 11 4.10 0.80 12.09
CA GLU A 11 4.58 0.60 13.48
C GLU A 11 4.91 -0.88 13.76
N LEU A 12 4.14 -1.82 13.21
CA LEU A 12 4.48 -3.25 13.31
C LEU A 12 5.81 -3.56 12.61
N ILE A 13 6.05 -3.00 11.43
CA ILE A 13 7.33 -3.15 10.72
C ILE A 13 8.49 -2.57 11.53
N LYS A 14 8.33 -1.37 12.12
CA LYS A 14 9.35 -0.78 13.00
C LYS A 14 9.62 -1.65 14.23
N ASN A 15 8.60 -2.21 14.83
CA ASN A 15 8.75 -3.10 15.96
C ASN A 15 9.50 -4.38 15.57
N PHE A 16 9.17 -4.97 14.42
CA PHE A 16 9.87 -6.12 13.88
C PHE A 16 11.36 -5.82 13.65
N THR A 17 11.70 -4.68 13.02
CA THR A 17 13.09 -4.32 12.77
C THR A 17 13.87 -4.13 14.07
N ARG A 18 13.26 -3.49 15.08
CA ARG A 18 13.90 -3.31 16.41
C ARG A 18 14.14 -4.64 17.12
N GLN A 19 13.14 -5.53 17.15
CA GLN A 19 13.26 -6.83 17.84
C GLN A 19 14.31 -7.74 17.21
N ASN A 20 14.51 -7.62 15.89
CA ASN A 20 15.48 -8.44 15.15
C ASN A 20 16.84 -7.77 14.93
N ASN A 21 17.10 -6.63 15.59
CA ASN A 21 18.32 -5.84 15.40
C ASN A 21 18.60 -5.54 13.90
N LEU A 22 17.55 -5.22 13.18
CA LEU A 22 17.62 -4.81 11.77
C LEU A 22 17.70 -3.28 11.66
N PRO A 23 18.32 -2.75 10.61
CA PRO A 23 18.39 -1.31 10.40
C PRO A 23 17.01 -0.70 10.18
N GLU A 24 16.82 0.53 10.64
CA GLU A 24 15.61 1.29 10.29
C GLU A 24 15.66 1.70 8.81
N ILE A 25 14.52 1.56 8.14
CA ILE A 25 14.34 1.97 6.75
C ILE A 25 13.12 2.85 6.60
N SER A 26 13.11 3.68 5.57
CA SER A 26 11.90 4.36 5.12
C SER A 26 11.01 3.38 4.35
N ILE A 27 9.79 3.17 4.84
CA ILE A 27 8.82 2.30 4.18
C ILE A 27 8.19 3.08 3.03
N GLN A 28 8.23 2.49 1.84
CA GLN A 28 7.59 3.04 0.66
C GLN A 28 6.46 2.11 0.22
N TRP A 29 5.25 2.67 0.12
CA TRP A 29 4.07 1.95 -0.30
C TRP A 29 3.80 2.15 -1.78
N ASN A 30 3.48 1.06 -2.46
CA ASN A 30 3.04 1.06 -3.84
C ASN A 30 1.67 0.36 -3.93
N TRP A 31 0.82 0.82 -4.83
CA TRP A 31 -0.42 0.13 -5.12
C TRP A 31 -0.13 -1.18 -5.84
N ILE A 32 -0.78 -2.26 -5.41
CA ILE A 32 -0.75 -3.53 -6.14
C ILE A 32 -1.64 -3.36 -7.38
N PRO A 33 -1.18 -3.75 -8.59
CA PRO A 33 -2.04 -3.76 -9.76
C PRO A 33 -3.30 -4.57 -9.51
N PHE A 34 -4.46 -4.00 -9.82
CA PHE A 34 -5.74 -4.63 -9.54
C PHE A 34 -5.90 -5.95 -10.31
N SER A 35 -6.10 -7.04 -9.58
CA SER A 35 -6.32 -8.38 -10.10
C SER A 35 -7.52 -9.08 -9.41
N GLY A 36 -8.52 -8.29 -9.03
CA GLY A 36 -9.66 -8.73 -8.23
C GLY A 36 -9.58 -8.33 -6.76
N HIS A 37 -8.40 -7.93 -6.27
CA HIS A 37 -8.18 -7.45 -4.90
C HIS A 37 -7.46 -6.11 -4.91
N TRP A 38 -7.87 -5.22 -4.00
CA TRP A 38 -7.19 -3.94 -3.75
C TRP A 38 -6.14 -4.11 -2.68
N GLY A 39 -4.96 -3.57 -2.87
CA GLY A 39 -3.91 -3.70 -1.87
C GLY A 39 -2.76 -2.74 -2.06
N ILE A 40 -1.89 -2.74 -1.04
CA ILE A 40 -0.62 -2.01 -1.02
C ILE A 40 0.52 -2.99 -0.82
N SER A 41 1.67 -2.64 -1.33
CA SER A 41 2.89 -3.45 -1.26
C SER A 41 4.07 -2.61 -0.81
N THR A 42 4.94 -3.20 -0.02
CA THR A 42 6.26 -2.64 0.28
C THR A 42 7.36 -3.63 -0.05
N SER A 43 8.52 -3.10 -0.48
CA SER A 43 9.69 -3.88 -0.86
C SER A 43 10.64 -4.02 0.32
N LEU A 44 11.18 -5.22 0.54
CA LEU A 44 12.17 -5.49 1.60
C LEU A 44 13.62 -5.60 1.09
N PHE A 45 13.86 -5.36 -0.20
CA PHE A 45 15.22 -5.39 -0.76
C PHE A 45 16.15 -4.34 -0.12
N SER A 46 15.61 -3.14 0.16
CA SER A 46 16.38 -2.08 0.84
C SER A 46 16.75 -2.48 2.27
N LEU A 47 15.85 -3.17 2.99
CA LEU A 47 16.11 -3.68 4.33
C LEU A 47 17.19 -4.77 4.30
N ALA A 48 17.07 -5.75 3.39
CA ALA A 48 18.07 -6.80 3.22
C ALA A 48 19.45 -6.24 2.84
N ALA A 49 19.51 -5.26 1.95
CA ALA A 49 20.76 -4.59 1.59
C ALA A 49 21.35 -3.77 2.75
N ALA A 50 20.52 -3.12 3.54
CA ALA A 50 20.96 -2.38 4.73
C ALA A 50 21.47 -3.32 5.83
N GLU A 51 20.79 -4.47 6.05
CA GLU A 51 21.26 -5.52 6.97
C GLU A 51 22.62 -6.06 6.56
N ALA A 52 22.82 -6.37 5.26
CA ALA A 52 24.10 -6.85 4.74
C ALA A 52 25.25 -5.87 5.02
N ARG A 53 24.99 -4.55 4.86
CA ARG A 53 25.98 -3.50 5.13
C ARG A 53 26.26 -3.37 6.63
N GLN A 54 25.22 -3.34 7.46
CA GLN A 54 25.36 -3.21 8.91
C GLN A 54 26.16 -4.35 9.54
N LYS A 55 25.86 -5.58 9.09
CA LYS A 55 26.50 -6.79 9.62
C LYS A 55 27.78 -7.19 8.87
N GLN A 56 28.16 -6.43 7.83
CA GLN A 56 29.30 -6.72 6.94
C GLN A 56 29.29 -8.15 6.35
N LEU A 57 28.10 -8.62 6.02
CA LEU A 57 27.86 -9.96 5.47
C LEU A 57 27.69 -9.92 3.96
N LYS A 58 28.22 -10.93 3.26
CA LYS A 58 27.92 -11.18 1.85
C LYS A 58 26.59 -11.94 1.76
N LEU A 59 25.48 -11.22 1.80
CA LEU A 59 24.13 -11.79 1.66
C LEU A 59 23.68 -11.78 0.19
N ASN A 60 22.95 -12.82 -0.21
CA ASN A 60 22.17 -12.77 -1.44
C ASN A 60 20.91 -11.94 -1.14
N VAL A 61 20.94 -10.65 -1.53
CA VAL A 61 19.88 -9.68 -1.20
C VAL A 61 18.49 -10.14 -1.62
N PRO A 62 18.26 -10.70 -2.83
CA PRO A 62 16.96 -11.25 -3.21
C PRO A 62 16.47 -12.38 -2.28
N VAL A 63 17.33 -13.31 -1.94
CA VAL A 63 16.98 -14.43 -1.04
C VAL A 63 16.63 -13.88 0.34
N ARG A 64 17.48 -13.01 0.88
CA ARG A 64 17.25 -12.42 2.21
C ARG A 64 15.99 -11.55 2.26
N ALA A 65 15.72 -10.78 1.21
CA ALA A 65 14.49 -9.99 1.11
C ALA A 65 13.23 -10.89 1.14
N ASN A 66 13.28 -12.05 0.49
CA ASN A 66 12.18 -13.01 0.53
C ASN A 66 12.01 -13.64 1.92
N GLU A 67 13.10 -14.00 2.59
CA GLU A 67 13.06 -14.49 3.98
C GLU A 67 12.44 -13.44 4.92
N LEU A 68 12.91 -12.18 4.83
CA LEU A 68 12.39 -11.08 5.61
C LEU A 68 10.88 -10.84 5.35
N ALA A 69 10.44 -11.02 4.09
CA ALA A 69 9.02 -10.89 3.76
C ALA A 69 8.17 -11.98 4.43
N ILE A 70 8.67 -13.21 4.48
CA ILE A 70 8.00 -14.33 5.16
C ILE A 70 7.98 -14.09 6.68
N GLU A 71 9.14 -13.82 7.29
CA GLU A 71 9.27 -13.54 8.71
C GLU A 71 8.36 -12.38 9.15
N LEU A 72 8.32 -11.31 8.34
CA LEU A 72 7.50 -10.13 8.62
C LEU A 72 6.00 -10.42 8.46
N ALA A 73 5.60 -11.21 7.45
CA ALA A 73 4.21 -11.60 7.26
C ALA A 73 3.69 -12.41 8.46
N GLU A 74 4.51 -13.35 8.97
CA GLU A 74 4.20 -14.13 10.16
C GLU A 74 4.09 -13.23 11.41
N PHE A 75 5.01 -12.28 11.57
CA PHE A 75 5.01 -11.34 12.68
C PHE A 75 3.79 -10.41 12.68
N ILE A 76 3.40 -9.89 11.52
CA ILE A 76 2.25 -8.99 11.37
C ILE A 76 0.92 -9.75 11.53
N GLY A 77 0.86 -11.00 11.06
CA GLY A 77 -0.35 -11.81 11.12
C GLY A 77 -1.51 -11.21 10.34
N SER A 78 -2.63 -10.98 11.01
CA SER A 78 -3.87 -10.46 10.40
C SER A 78 -4.19 -9.06 10.95
N PRO A 79 -3.59 -8.00 10.43
CA PRO A 79 -3.82 -6.64 10.91
C PRO A 79 -5.22 -6.15 10.51
N SER A 80 -5.80 -5.31 11.38
CA SER A 80 -7.14 -4.74 11.14
C SER A 80 -7.21 -4.00 9.79
N GLY A 81 -8.31 -4.17 9.07
CA GLY A 81 -8.56 -3.53 7.79
C GLY A 81 -8.01 -4.29 6.57
N PHE A 82 -7.20 -5.31 6.79
CA PHE A 82 -6.69 -6.17 5.73
C PHE A 82 -7.28 -7.58 5.84
N GLU A 83 -7.63 -8.16 4.70
CA GLU A 83 -8.14 -9.53 4.62
C GLU A 83 -7.04 -10.56 4.38
N LYS A 84 -5.88 -10.11 3.85
CA LYS A 84 -4.77 -10.99 3.51
C LYS A 84 -3.44 -10.23 3.60
N VAL A 85 -2.43 -10.89 4.17
CA VAL A 85 -1.03 -10.49 4.12
C VAL A 85 -0.26 -11.59 3.40
N GLU A 86 0.50 -11.25 2.36
CA GLU A 86 1.15 -12.22 1.49
C GLU A 86 2.58 -11.80 1.16
N PRO A 87 3.58 -12.60 1.55
CA PRO A 87 4.96 -12.40 1.11
C PRO A 87 5.13 -12.93 -0.32
N VAL A 88 5.63 -12.10 -1.23
CA VAL A 88 5.84 -12.47 -2.64
C VAL A 88 7.18 -11.95 -3.13
N ASN A 89 8.15 -12.85 -3.33
CA ASN A 89 9.44 -12.53 -3.95
C ASN A 89 10.16 -11.29 -3.36
N GLY A 90 10.18 -11.17 -2.04
CA GLY A 90 10.83 -10.05 -1.33
C GLY A 90 9.95 -8.81 -1.17
N TYR A 91 8.68 -8.90 -1.52
CA TYR A 91 7.65 -7.90 -1.23
C TYR A 91 6.69 -8.41 -0.17
N LEU A 92 6.18 -7.50 0.63
CA LEU A 92 5.04 -7.74 1.50
C LEU A 92 3.81 -7.07 0.90
N ASN A 93 2.85 -7.88 0.48
CA ASN A 93 1.57 -7.46 -0.06
C ASN A 93 0.50 -7.53 1.02
N LEU A 94 -0.27 -6.43 1.16
CA LEU A 94 -1.40 -6.35 2.07
C LEU A 94 -2.64 -6.01 1.25
N TYR A 95 -3.64 -6.86 1.33
CA TYR A 95 -4.91 -6.69 0.60
C TYR A 95 -5.99 -6.18 1.55
N PHE A 96 -6.64 -5.09 1.16
CA PHE A 96 -7.70 -4.49 1.96
C PHE A 96 -8.94 -5.38 2.00
N SER A 97 -9.61 -5.41 3.15
CA SER A 97 -10.90 -6.06 3.27
C SER A 97 -11.93 -5.37 2.38
N GLN A 98 -12.44 -6.09 1.38
CA GLN A 98 -13.43 -5.57 0.44
C GLN A 98 -14.74 -5.22 1.13
N ALA A 99 -15.15 -6.03 2.11
CA ALA A 99 -16.36 -5.79 2.90
C ALA A 99 -16.23 -4.51 3.73
N GLU A 100 -15.08 -4.33 4.39
CA GLU A 100 -14.82 -3.12 5.17
C GLU A 100 -14.70 -1.88 4.28
N TYR A 101 -14.07 -2.01 3.11
CA TYR A 101 -14.02 -0.93 2.13
C TYR A 101 -15.42 -0.51 1.67
N ALA A 102 -16.26 -1.48 1.27
CA ALA A 102 -17.61 -1.21 0.83
C ALA A 102 -18.43 -0.54 1.94
N ARG A 103 -18.34 -1.04 3.18
CA ARG A 103 -19.00 -0.45 4.34
C ARG A 103 -18.60 1.02 4.54
N ARG A 104 -17.29 1.32 4.54
CA ARG A 104 -16.79 2.70 4.73
C ARG A 104 -17.24 3.65 3.62
N VAL A 105 -17.25 3.18 2.36
CA VAL A 105 -17.74 3.99 1.24
C VAL A 105 -19.23 4.30 1.40
N LEU A 106 -20.03 3.29 1.74
CA LEU A 106 -21.47 3.47 1.96
C LEU A 106 -21.75 4.41 3.13
N ASP A 107 -21.05 4.23 4.24
CA ASP A 107 -21.19 5.12 5.41
C ASP A 107 -20.87 6.59 5.03
N GLU A 108 -19.78 6.80 4.31
CA GLU A 108 -19.37 8.14 3.86
C GLU A 108 -20.36 8.76 2.86
N VAL A 109 -20.89 7.95 1.94
CA VAL A 109 -21.93 8.38 0.99
C VAL A 109 -23.21 8.81 1.74
N LEU A 110 -23.65 8.00 2.69
CA LEU A 110 -24.85 8.27 3.49
C LEU A 110 -24.69 9.50 4.38
N GLU A 111 -23.50 9.70 4.95
CA GLU A 111 -23.18 10.87 5.79
C GLU A 111 -23.10 12.15 4.96
N LYS A 112 -22.28 12.16 3.92
CA LYS A 112 -21.98 13.34 3.10
C LYS A 112 -23.09 13.67 2.08
N LYS A 113 -23.91 12.70 1.72
CA LYS A 113 -25.02 12.86 0.76
C LYS A 113 -24.56 13.58 -0.52
N ALA A 114 -25.16 14.73 -0.83
CA ALA A 114 -24.81 15.55 -2.00
C ALA A 114 -23.38 16.13 -1.98
N ASN A 115 -22.70 16.07 -0.85
CA ASN A 115 -21.31 16.53 -0.68
C ASN A 115 -20.29 15.42 -0.82
N PHE A 116 -20.72 14.16 -0.99
CA PHE A 116 -19.80 13.07 -1.25
C PHE A 116 -18.98 13.32 -2.52
N GLY A 117 -17.67 13.09 -2.45
CA GLY A 117 -16.75 13.34 -3.55
C GLY A 117 -16.45 14.82 -3.85
N ARG A 118 -16.97 15.75 -3.05
CA ARG A 118 -16.65 17.16 -3.18
C ARG A 118 -15.51 17.54 -2.24
N PRO A 119 -14.33 17.87 -2.75
CA PRO A 119 -13.25 18.42 -1.94
C PRO A 119 -13.60 19.85 -1.50
N ASP A 120 -12.86 20.35 -0.52
CA ASP A 120 -12.93 21.74 -0.12
C ASP A 120 -12.57 22.67 -1.29
N ARG A 121 -13.20 23.86 -1.32
CA ARG A 121 -12.92 24.85 -2.36
C ARG A 121 -11.48 25.32 -2.27
N LYS A 122 -10.74 25.20 -3.36
CA LYS A 122 -9.33 25.63 -3.43
C LYS A 122 -9.16 27.12 -3.74
N ASN A 123 -10.22 27.89 -3.99
CA ASN A 123 -10.20 29.28 -4.45
C ASN A 123 -9.36 29.53 -5.73
N GLU A 124 -9.25 28.50 -6.57
CA GLU A 124 -8.53 28.52 -7.83
C GLU A 124 -9.51 28.55 -9.00
N LYS A 125 -9.15 29.26 -10.05
CA LYS A 125 -9.87 29.16 -11.33
C LYS A 125 -9.31 27.99 -12.11
N ILE A 126 -10.09 26.94 -12.26
CA ILE A 126 -9.70 25.73 -13.02
C ILE A 126 -10.51 25.71 -14.31
N MET A 127 -9.82 25.63 -15.44
CA MET A 127 -10.46 25.32 -16.71
C MET A 127 -10.30 23.82 -16.97
N VAL A 128 -11.42 23.15 -17.20
CA VAL A 128 -11.42 21.73 -17.58
C VAL A 128 -11.84 21.62 -19.02
N GLU A 129 -10.97 21.07 -19.85
CA GLU A 129 -11.26 20.73 -21.23
C GLU A 129 -11.39 19.19 -21.31
N PHE A 130 -12.50 18.73 -21.77
CA PHE A 130 -12.75 17.32 -21.97
C PHE A 130 -13.51 17.08 -23.26
N SER A 131 -13.37 15.90 -23.85
CA SER A 131 -14.06 15.53 -25.09
C SER A 131 -13.64 16.36 -26.29
N GLN A 132 -12.43 16.11 -26.79
CA GLN A 132 -11.97 16.61 -28.11
C GLN A 132 -12.25 15.54 -29.19
N PRO A 133 -13.46 15.53 -29.81
CA PRO A 133 -13.75 14.55 -30.84
C PRO A 133 -12.90 14.84 -32.08
N ASN A 134 -12.18 13.82 -32.55
CA ASN A 134 -11.54 13.90 -33.85
C ASN A 134 -12.63 13.71 -34.92
N THR A 135 -12.91 14.75 -35.69
CA THR A 135 -13.95 14.77 -36.72
C THR A 135 -13.75 13.74 -37.85
N HIS A 136 -12.54 13.17 -37.96
CA HIS A 136 -12.17 12.17 -38.97
C HIS A 136 -12.15 10.73 -38.46
N LYS A 137 -12.48 10.49 -37.19
CA LYS A 137 -12.52 9.14 -36.59
C LYS A 137 -13.78 8.91 -35.83
N ALA A 138 -14.22 7.64 -35.79
CA ALA A 138 -15.32 7.23 -34.91
C ALA A 138 -15.00 7.53 -33.44
N PHE A 139 -16.00 7.94 -32.69
CA PHE A 139 -15.88 8.17 -31.27
C PHE A 139 -15.60 6.81 -30.58
N HIS A 140 -14.48 6.69 -29.90
CA HIS A 140 -14.20 5.53 -29.06
C HIS A 140 -14.60 5.87 -27.63
N VAL A 141 -15.53 5.08 -27.10
CA VAL A 141 -15.96 5.12 -25.70
C VAL A 141 -15.09 4.16 -24.91
#